data_1b7968a112eb4ee8e612a0348dc3dde8
#
_entry.id   1b7968a112eb4ee8e612a0348dc3dde8
#
_cell.length_a   1.000
_cell.length_b   1.000
_cell.length_c   1.000
_cell.angle_alpha   90.00
_cell.angle_beta   90.00
_cell.angle_gamma   90.00
#
_symmetry.space_group_name_H-M   'P 1'
#
loop_
_entity.id
_entity.type
_entity.pdbx_description
1 polymer ?
#
loop_
_entity_poly.entity_id
_entity_poly.type
_entity_poly.pdbx_seq_one_letter_code
_entity_poly.pdbx_strand_id
1 'polypeptide(L)'
;LLRERLEEVLKGTNVEDLIKPLEDLLRSIVEELRPTRILTTGSLARKEFVRGLSDIDILVVVDYEVPSGERFMLASVGGVDVEVTVVSRYELEKALDEGREFYVDAVRYGVEVFP
;
A
#
# COMPACT_ATOMS: atom_id res chain seq x y z
N LEU A 1 6.69 8.71 12.28
CA LEU A 1 5.48 7.87 12.36
C LEU A 1 5.38 6.88 11.21
N LEU A 2 5.63 7.31 9.98
CA LEU A 2 5.64 6.40 8.83
C LEU A 2 6.67 5.30 9.03
N ARG A 3 7.88 5.67 9.39
CA ARG A 3 8.96 4.72 9.64
C ARG A 3 8.59 3.69 10.70
N GLU A 4 8.04 4.15 11.81
CA GLU A 4 7.65 3.28 12.91
C GLU A 4 6.56 2.29 12.51
N ARG A 5 5.58 2.75 11.73
CA ARG A 5 4.50 1.89 11.26
C ARG A 5 5.00 0.86 10.26
N LEU A 6 5.92 1.26 9.37
CA LEU A 6 6.54 0.32 8.45
C LEU A 6 7.37 -0.71 9.18
N GLU A 7 8.10 -0.32 10.22
CA GLU A 7 8.85 -1.26 11.03
C GLU A 7 7.95 -2.33 11.63
N GLU A 8 6.77 -1.94 12.12
CA GLU A 8 5.81 -2.91 12.65
C GLU A 8 5.27 -3.85 11.60
N VAL A 9 4.97 -3.33 10.39
CA VAL A 9 4.48 -4.16 9.28
C VAL A 9 5.53 -5.17 8.85
N LEU A 10 6.79 -4.74 8.75
CA LEU A 10 7.86 -5.60 8.26
C LEU A 10 8.42 -6.54 9.33
N LYS A 11 8.18 -6.25 10.59
CA LYS A 11 8.69 -7.07 11.71
C LYS A 11 8.22 -8.52 11.59
N GLY A 12 9.18 -9.43 11.65
CA GLY A 12 8.88 -10.85 11.55
C GLY A 12 8.66 -11.37 10.14
N THR A 13 8.78 -10.51 9.14
CA THR A 13 8.71 -10.92 7.74
C THR A 13 10.10 -11.09 7.16
N ASN A 14 10.20 -11.67 5.96
CA ASN A 14 11.51 -11.83 5.31
C ASN A 14 11.91 -10.64 4.43
N VAL A 15 11.32 -9.47 4.68
CA VAL A 15 11.65 -8.21 3.99
C VAL A 15 11.94 -7.08 4.97
N GLU A 16 12.35 -7.40 6.20
CA GLU A 16 12.73 -6.39 7.18
C GLU A 16 13.88 -5.51 6.69
N ASP A 17 14.78 -6.08 5.89
CA ASP A 17 15.91 -5.36 5.31
C ASP A 17 15.48 -4.28 4.30
N LEU A 18 14.24 -4.30 3.85
CA LEU A 18 13.73 -3.33 2.85
C LEU A 18 13.09 -2.09 3.47
N ILE A 19 13.22 -1.91 4.78
CA ILE A 19 12.58 -0.78 5.47
C ILE A 19 12.98 0.57 4.85
N LYS A 20 14.26 0.78 4.61
CA LYS A 20 14.74 2.07 4.08
C LYS A 20 14.25 2.36 2.66
N PRO A 21 14.44 1.47 1.68
CA PRO A 21 13.94 1.75 0.34
C PRO A 21 12.42 1.82 0.26
N LEU A 22 11.70 1.06 1.08
CA LEU A 22 10.25 1.13 1.11
C LEU A 22 9.79 2.46 1.71
N GLU A 23 10.42 2.91 2.78
CA GLU A 23 10.14 4.21 3.36
C GLU A 23 10.37 5.33 2.34
N ASP A 24 11.48 5.28 1.61
CA ASP A 24 11.80 6.28 0.60
C ASP A 24 10.74 6.31 -0.51
N LEU A 25 10.27 5.14 -0.95
CA LEU A 25 9.21 5.06 -1.94
C LEU A 25 7.91 5.69 -1.42
N LEU A 26 7.50 5.36 -0.21
CA LEU A 26 6.27 5.89 0.34
C LEU A 26 6.34 7.39 0.59
N ARG A 27 7.50 7.91 1.00
CA ARG A 27 7.69 9.36 1.15
C ARG A 27 7.56 10.08 -0.19
N SER A 28 8.07 9.49 -1.27
CA SER A 28 7.90 10.09 -2.60
C SER A 28 6.44 10.09 -3.03
N ILE A 29 5.69 9.04 -2.71
CA ILE A 29 4.25 8.98 -2.99
C ILE A 29 3.51 10.06 -2.20
N VAL A 30 3.86 10.26 -0.93
CA VAL A 30 3.26 11.32 -0.11
C VAL A 30 3.50 12.70 -0.73
N GLU A 31 4.71 12.95 -1.21
CA GLU A 31 5.05 14.24 -1.83
C GLU A 31 4.32 14.46 -3.16
N GLU A 32 4.26 13.44 -3.99
CA GLU A 32 3.68 13.56 -5.33
C GLU A 32 2.16 13.52 -5.33
N LEU A 33 1.56 12.61 -4.58
CA LEU A 33 0.11 12.38 -4.63
C LEU A 33 -0.67 13.05 -3.52
N ARG A 34 -0.01 13.49 -2.45
CA ARG A 34 -0.66 14.11 -1.30
C ARG A 34 -1.85 13.28 -0.80
N PRO A 35 -1.63 12.01 -0.46
CA PRO A 35 -2.72 11.13 -0.09
C PRO A 35 -3.30 11.46 1.29
N THR A 36 -4.54 11.02 1.51
CA THR A 36 -5.16 11.08 2.83
C THR A 36 -4.79 9.85 3.66
N ARG A 37 -4.56 8.70 2.99
CA ARG A 37 -4.20 7.45 3.67
C ARG A 37 -3.30 6.61 2.77
N ILE A 38 -2.42 5.84 3.39
CA ILE A 38 -1.69 4.75 2.71
C ILE A 38 -1.80 3.51 3.59
N LEU A 39 -2.18 2.40 2.97
CA LEU A 39 -2.26 1.10 3.65
C LEU A 39 -1.33 0.11 2.97
N THR A 40 -0.66 -0.71 3.76
CA THR A 40 -0.09 -1.95 3.23
C THR A 40 -1.22 -2.98 3.22
N THR A 41 -1.29 -3.77 2.16
CA THR A 41 -2.36 -4.75 1.98
C THR A 41 -1.78 -6.10 1.58
N GLY A 42 -2.64 -7.05 1.25
CA GLY A 42 -2.21 -8.35 0.76
C GLY A 42 -1.37 -9.15 1.75
N SER A 43 -0.46 -9.96 1.22
CA SER A 43 0.33 -10.88 2.03
C SER A 43 1.25 -10.19 3.04
N LEU A 44 1.77 -9.00 2.70
CA LEU A 44 2.62 -8.28 3.65
C LEU A 44 1.84 -7.85 4.90
N ALA A 45 0.66 -7.30 4.71
CA ALA A 45 -0.20 -6.88 5.83
C ALA A 45 -0.60 -8.06 6.71
N ARG A 46 -0.78 -9.23 6.11
CA ARG A 46 -1.16 -10.46 6.83
C ARG A 46 0.03 -11.19 7.43
N LYS A 47 1.24 -10.69 7.24
CA LYS A 47 2.48 -11.36 7.67
C LYS A 47 2.68 -12.73 7.02
N GLU A 48 2.20 -12.86 5.80
CA GLU A 48 2.30 -14.09 4.99
C GLU A 48 3.19 -13.89 3.77
N PHE A 49 3.99 -12.83 3.78
CA PHE A 49 4.86 -12.50 2.64
C PHE A 49 5.91 -13.57 2.41
N VAL A 50 6.03 -14.02 1.16
CA VAL A 50 7.05 -14.98 0.74
C VAL A 50 7.95 -14.30 -0.28
N ARG A 51 9.17 -13.99 0.14
CA ARG A 51 10.13 -13.30 -0.73
C ARG A 51 10.45 -14.18 -1.94
N GLY A 52 10.38 -13.59 -3.12
CA GLY A 52 10.54 -14.30 -4.38
C GLY A 52 9.24 -14.77 -5.02
N LEU A 53 8.13 -14.79 -4.26
CA LEU A 53 6.81 -15.17 -4.76
C LEU A 53 5.78 -14.08 -4.58
N SER A 54 5.84 -13.36 -3.46
CA SER A 54 4.86 -12.30 -3.16
C SER A 54 5.33 -10.95 -3.68
N ASP A 55 4.35 -10.08 -3.99
CA ASP A 55 4.59 -8.68 -4.26
C ASP A 55 4.18 -7.86 -3.04
N ILE A 56 4.77 -6.68 -2.88
CA ILE A 56 4.33 -5.74 -1.84
C ILE A 56 3.16 -4.96 -2.42
N ASP A 57 2.00 -5.03 -1.75
CA ASP A 57 0.78 -4.37 -2.19
C ASP A 57 0.52 -3.14 -1.34
N ILE A 58 0.37 -1.98 -1.98
CA ILE A 58 0.13 -0.70 -1.34
C ILE A 58 -1.16 -0.11 -1.90
N LEU A 59 -2.04 0.35 -1.02
CA LEU A 59 -3.24 1.09 -1.39
C LEU A 59 -3.07 2.55 -0.96
N VAL A 60 -3.18 3.45 -1.92
CA VAL A 60 -3.08 4.90 -1.70
C VAL A 60 -4.45 5.52 -1.90
N VAL A 61 -4.96 6.19 -0.88
CA VAL A 61 -6.26 6.84 -0.93
C VAL A 61 -6.05 8.35 -1.05
N VAL A 62 -6.64 8.96 -2.07
CA VAL A 62 -6.51 10.39 -2.33
C VAL A 62 -7.88 11.07 -2.25
N ASP A 63 -7.86 12.39 -2.09
CA ASP A 63 -9.07 13.19 -1.95
C ASP A 63 -9.39 13.98 -3.23
N TYR A 64 -9.11 13.36 -4.37
CA TYR A 64 -9.40 13.92 -5.69
C TYR A 64 -9.63 12.79 -6.68
N GLU A 65 -10.23 13.12 -7.83
CA GLU A 65 -10.52 12.14 -8.88
C GLU A 65 -9.24 11.62 -9.52
N VAL A 66 -9.14 10.30 -9.67
CA VAL A 66 -7.96 9.64 -10.25
C VAL A 66 -8.28 9.20 -11.68
N PRO A 67 -7.57 9.71 -12.68
CA PRO A 67 -7.74 9.24 -14.06
C PRO A 67 -7.44 7.74 -14.16
N SER A 68 -8.16 7.02 -15.01
CA SER A 68 -8.03 5.57 -15.11
C SER A 68 -6.61 5.10 -15.43
N GLY A 69 -5.85 5.88 -16.19
CA GLY A 69 -4.46 5.54 -16.53
C GLY A 69 -3.47 5.75 -15.37
N GLU A 70 -3.90 6.35 -14.28
CA GLU A 70 -3.04 6.64 -13.12
C GLU A 70 -3.41 5.82 -11.88
N ARG A 71 -4.27 4.83 -12.05
CA ARG A 71 -4.75 4.01 -10.91
C ARG A 71 -3.75 2.98 -10.43
N PHE A 72 -2.82 2.58 -11.26
CA PHE A 72 -1.85 1.56 -10.92
C PHE A 72 -0.45 2.03 -11.23
N MET A 73 0.46 1.80 -10.30
CA MET A 73 1.88 2.05 -10.50
C MET A 73 2.65 0.81 -10.08
N LEU A 74 3.70 0.51 -10.83
CA LEU A 74 4.61 -0.57 -10.48
C LEU A 74 5.95 0.05 -10.08
N ALA A 75 6.51 -0.44 -9.00
CA ALA A 75 7.83 -0.02 -8.51
C ALA A 75 8.60 -1.27 -8.07
N SER A 76 9.85 -1.07 -7.70
CA SER A 76 10.68 -2.16 -7.21
C SER A 76 11.56 -1.64 -6.08
N VAL A 77 11.65 -2.40 -5.00
CA VAL A 77 12.55 -2.08 -3.89
C VAL A 77 13.35 -3.33 -3.56
N GLY A 78 14.68 -3.23 -3.63
CA GLY A 78 15.56 -4.36 -3.33
C GLY A 78 15.24 -5.63 -4.12
N GLY A 79 14.82 -5.48 -5.38
CA GLY A 79 14.46 -6.61 -6.23
C GLY A 79 13.07 -7.18 -5.98
N VAL A 80 12.29 -6.58 -5.08
CA VAL A 80 10.91 -7.00 -4.80
C VAL A 80 9.95 -6.03 -5.49
N ASP A 81 8.99 -6.57 -6.22
CA ASP A 81 7.99 -5.75 -6.91
C ASP A 81 7.01 -5.14 -5.92
N VAL A 82 6.67 -3.88 -6.17
CA VAL A 82 5.67 -3.15 -5.38
C VAL A 82 4.53 -2.73 -6.31
N GLU A 83 3.34 -3.18 -6.01
CA GLU A 83 2.13 -2.81 -6.75
C GLU A 83 1.39 -1.75 -5.95
N VAL A 84 1.24 -0.57 -6.55
CA VAL A 84 0.57 0.56 -5.91
C VAL A 84 -0.76 0.80 -6.62
N THR A 85 -1.85 0.71 -5.86
CA THR A 85 -3.19 1.05 -6.35
C THR A 85 -3.57 2.39 -5.77
N VAL A 86 -3.96 3.32 -6.64
CA VAL A 86 -4.40 4.67 -6.23
C VAL A 86 -5.91 4.77 -6.43
N VAL A 87 -6.63 5.15 -5.39
CA VAL A 87 -8.09 5.23 -5.43
C VAL A 87 -8.53 6.53 -4.73
N SER A 88 -9.59 7.16 -5.26
CA SER A 88 -10.19 8.30 -4.57
C SER A 88 -11.02 7.81 -3.38
N ARG A 89 -11.20 8.68 -2.40
CA ARG A 89 -12.06 8.40 -1.25
C ARG A 89 -13.46 7.98 -1.70
N TYR A 90 -14.01 8.68 -2.68
CA TYR A 90 -15.33 8.39 -3.21
C TYR A 90 -15.40 7.00 -3.84
N GLU A 91 -14.42 6.66 -4.67
CA GLU A 91 -14.38 5.34 -5.31
C GLU A 91 -14.18 4.22 -4.30
N LEU A 92 -13.38 4.46 -3.27
CA LEU A 92 -13.18 3.47 -2.20
C LEU A 92 -14.50 3.20 -1.48
N GLU A 93 -15.21 4.24 -1.06
CA GLU A 93 -16.51 4.11 -0.39
C GLU A 93 -17.51 3.35 -1.26
N LYS A 94 -17.57 3.69 -2.54
CA LYS A 94 -18.46 3.02 -3.49
C LYS A 94 -18.10 1.55 -3.64
N ALA A 95 -16.81 1.24 -3.76
CA ALA A 95 -16.34 -0.15 -3.88
C ALA A 95 -16.68 -0.96 -2.63
N LEU A 96 -16.57 -0.37 -1.45
CA LEU A 96 -16.93 -1.04 -0.20
C LEU A 96 -18.45 -1.30 -0.13
N ASP A 97 -19.26 -0.33 -0.54
CA ASP A 97 -20.71 -0.48 -0.58
C ASP A 97 -21.14 -1.57 -1.55
N GLU A 98 -20.41 -1.72 -2.65
CA GLU A 98 -20.67 -2.75 -3.65
C GLU A 98 -20.07 -4.12 -3.27
N GLY A 99 -19.37 -4.20 -2.17
CA GLY A 99 -18.76 -5.45 -1.70
C GLY A 99 -17.62 -5.96 -2.57
N ARG A 100 -16.89 -5.07 -3.25
CA ARG A 100 -15.77 -5.47 -4.11
C ARG A 100 -14.63 -6.02 -3.25
N GLU A 101 -14.34 -7.30 -3.45
CA GLU A 101 -13.44 -8.08 -2.57
C GLU A 101 -12.08 -7.43 -2.36
N PHE A 102 -11.45 -6.94 -3.42
CA PHE A 102 -10.13 -6.33 -3.30
C PHE A 102 -10.12 -5.22 -2.24
N TYR A 103 -11.10 -4.32 -2.32
CA TYR A 103 -11.16 -3.18 -1.41
C TYR A 103 -11.65 -3.56 -0.01
N VAL A 104 -12.59 -4.49 0.05
CA VAL A 104 -13.08 -5.00 1.35
C VAL A 104 -11.93 -5.65 2.11
N ASP A 105 -11.14 -6.49 1.44
CA ASP A 105 -9.98 -7.14 2.07
C ASP A 105 -8.91 -6.13 2.45
N ALA A 106 -8.66 -5.15 1.59
CA ALA A 106 -7.66 -4.11 1.85
C ALA A 106 -7.97 -3.33 3.12
N VAL A 107 -9.23 -2.96 3.31
CA VAL A 107 -9.66 -2.22 4.51
C VAL A 107 -9.71 -3.12 5.74
N ARG A 108 -10.16 -4.37 5.57
CA ARG A 108 -10.32 -5.30 6.70
C ARG A 108 -8.97 -5.77 7.25
N TYR A 109 -8.04 -6.14 6.39
CA TYR A 109 -6.76 -6.75 6.78
C TYR A 109 -5.56 -5.85 6.58
N GLY A 110 -5.73 -4.77 5.85
CA GLY A 110 -4.65 -3.82 5.60
C GLY A 110 -4.21 -3.10 6.86
N VAL A 111 -2.98 -2.63 6.84
CA VAL A 111 -2.40 -1.87 7.94
C VAL A 111 -2.12 -0.46 7.46
N GLU A 112 -2.73 0.53 8.10
CA GLU A 112 -2.52 1.92 7.75
C GLU A 112 -1.14 2.37 8.22
N VAL A 113 -0.35 2.87 7.26
CA VAL A 113 1.00 3.35 7.56
C VAL A 113 1.12 4.86 7.42
N PHE A 114 0.13 5.51 6.84
CA PHE A 114 0.08 6.97 6.68
C PHE A 114 -1.38 7.44 6.80
N PRO A 115 -1.69 8.51 7.49
CA PRO A 115 -0.80 9.43 8.19
C PRO A 115 -0.14 8.89 9.41
#